data_fad82afabbf6416bfa5184a33964ad67
#
_entry.id   fad82afabbf6416bfa5184a33964ad67
#
_cell.length_a   1.000
_cell.length_b   1.000
_cell.length_c   1.000
_cell.angle_alpha   90.00
_cell.angle_beta   90.00
_cell.angle_gamma   90.00
#
_symmetry.space_group_name_H-M   'P 1'
#
loop_
_entity.id
_entity.type
_entity.pdbx_description
1 polymer ?
#
loop_
_entity_poly.entity_id
_entity_poly.type
_entity_poly.pdbx_seq_one_letter_code
_entity_poly.pdbx_strand_id
1 'polypeptide(L)'
;MKNKKNILLYGGKSTALIVSDMLKERRESAKFIFDEYINKLKFKSNAKFSNKKKDLNLFVKKSTHFFICIGMMDGKLRNYISKIFTNKGLKQMSLKSKFSIIDKSSVYGGGTLFMPNVVIHKHVKIGDDCYFNVNSVVDHECIIGNGVHVMGSSYIAGRVKIGDYASVGANATILPDIEVGKNAIIGAGSVVTKNVKPNEIVFGNPAKFYKKNLKKYNYNIF
;
A
#
# COMPACT_ATOMS: atom_id res chain seq x y z
N MET A 1 12.08 -27.85 10.26
CA MET A 1 12.01 -26.58 11.02
C MET A 1 11.66 -25.46 10.03
N LYS A 2 10.53 -24.73 10.18
CA LYS A 2 10.24 -23.55 9.34
C LYS A 2 11.32 -22.50 9.67
N ASN A 3 12.13 -22.12 8.69
CA ASN A 3 13.13 -21.06 8.87
C ASN A 3 12.44 -19.80 9.44
N LYS A 4 12.83 -19.39 10.64
CA LYS A 4 12.28 -18.24 11.34
C LYS A 4 12.53 -16.98 10.52
N LYS A 5 11.49 -16.31 10.09
CA LYS A 5 11.61 -15.07 9.32
C LYS A 5 12.14 -13.94 10.20
N ASN A 6 13.20 -13.28 9.76
CA ASN A 6 13.64 -12.01 10.32
C ASN A 6 13.01 -10.88 9.52
N ILE A 7 11.95 -10.28 10.06
CA ILE A 7 11.12 -9.30 9.35
C ILE A 7 11.57 -7.88 9.71
N LEU A 8 11.83 -7.06 8.68
CA LEU A 8 12.08 -5.63 8.78
C LEU A 8 10.79 -4.87 8.36
N LEU A 9 10.30 -3.98 9.20
CA LEU A 9 9.30 -2.98 8.84
C LEU A 9 10.00 -1.64 8.59
N TYR A 10 9.78 -1.08 7.40
CA TYR A 10 10.25 0.26 7.07
C TYR A 10 9.09 1.26 7.18
N GLY A 11 9.17 2.17 8.13
CA GLY A 11 8.10 3.02 8.65
C GLY A 11 7.65 2.55 10.03
N GLY A 12 7.53 3.46 10.99
CA GLY A 12 7.26 3.17 12.42
C GLY A 12 5.97 3.81 12.96
N LYS A 13 5.08 4.31 12.09
CA LYS A 13 3.83 4.98 12.46
C LYS A 13 2.63 4.01 12.44
N SER A 14 1.43 4.54 12.24
CA SER A 14 0.15 3.78 12.33
C SER A 14 0.12 2.54 11.44
N THR A 15 0.69 2.59 10.23
CA THR A 15 0.74 1.41 9.36
C THR A 15 1.59 0.29 9.97
N ALA A 16 2.70 0.63 10.64
CA ALA A 16 3.53 -0.37 11.32
C ALA A 16 2.82 -1.01 12.52
N LEU A 17 2.00 -0.25 13.25
CA LEU A 17 1.14 -0.80 14.30
C LEU A 17 0.18 -1.85 13.72
N ILE A 18 -0.58 -1.48 12.68
CA ILE A 18 -1.55 -2.38 12.03
C ILE A 18 -0.85 -3.64 11.50
N VAL A 19 0.26 -3.46 10.80
CA VAL A 19 1.06 -4.57 10.25
C VAL A 19 1.61 -5.46 11.38
N SER A 20 2.06 -4.88 12.49
CA SER A 20 2.54 -5.66 13.65
C SER A 20 1.43 -6.53 14.25
N ASP A 21 0.20 -6.04 14.32
CA ASP A 21 -0.93 -6.82 14.82
C ASP A 21 -1.33 -7.93 13.82
N MET A 22 -1.34 -7.65 12.52
CA MET A 22 -1.57 -8.67 11.50
C MET A 22 -0.47 -9.76 11.50
N LEU A 23 0.77 -9.41 11.79
CA LEU A 23 1.86 -10.38 11.96
C LEU A 23 1.62 -11.28 13.18
N LYS A 24 1.18 -10.70 14.32
CA LYS A 24 0.84 -11.48 15.53
C LYS A 24 -0.26 -12.52 15.26
N GLU A 25 -1.29 -12.15 14.49
CA GLU A 25 -2.35 -13.10 14.08
C GLU A 25 -1.77 -14.30 13.31
N ARG A 26 -0.66 -14.12 12.61
CA ARG A 26 0.07 -15.17 11.88
C ARG A 26 1.13 -15.89 12.72
N ARG A 27 1.23 -15.58 14.02
CA ARG A 27 2.30 -16.02 14.93
C ARG A 27 3.69 -15.61 14.43
N GLU A 28 3.76 -14.47 13.77
CA GLU A 28 4.99 -13.83 13.30
C GLU A 28 5.19 -12.50 14.05
N SER A 29 6.40 -11.95 14.02
CA SER A 29 6.68 -10.63 14.58
C SER A 29 7.80 -9.94 13.81
N ALA A 30 7.76 -8.61 13.78
CA ALA A 30 8.88 -7.83 13.28
C ALA A 30 10.09 -8.02 14.20
N LYS A 31 11.27 -8.19 13.63
CA LYS A 31 12.55 -8.17 14.34
C LYS A 31 13.16 -6.79 14.39
N PHE A 32 12.94 -6.02 13.35
CA PHE A 32 13.44 -4.65 13.21
C PHE A 32 12.33 -3.73 12.72
N ILE A 33 12.35 -2.49 13.22
CA ILE A 33 11.52 -1.38 12.74
C ILE A 33 12.44 -0.20 12.52
N PHE A 34 12.39 0.40 11.33
CA PHE A 34 13.15 1.59 11.00
C PHE A 34 12.23 2.73 10.55
N ASP A 35 12.44 3.93 11.10
CA ASP A 35 11.76 5.15 10.63
C ASP A 35 12.61 6.38 10.99
N GLU A 36 13.16 7.07 10.00
CA GLU A 36 14.06 8.22 10.21
C GLU A 36 13.34 9.47 10.74
N TYR A 37 12.00 9.51 10.66
CA TYR A 37 11.19 10.70 10.99
C TYR A 37 10.57 10.67 12.38
N ILE A 38 10.81 9.63 13.18
CA ILE A 38 10.31 9.54 14.55
C ILE A 38 11.41 9.15 15.54
N ASN A 39 11.31 9.66 16.76
CA ASN A 39 12.30 9.35 17.81
C ASN A 39 11.94 8.11 18.62
N LYS A 40 10.67 7.69 18.62
CA LYS A 40 10.18 6.50 19.33
C LYS A 40 8.90 5.96 18.68
N LEU A 41 8.67 4.68 18.83
CA LEU A 41 7.40 4.07 18.48
C LEU A 41 6.30 4.55 19.44
N LYS A 42 5.10 4.78 18.91
CA LYS A 42 3.90 5.10 19.69
C LYS A 42 3.07 3.86 20.09
N PHE A 43 3.63 2.67 19.91
CA PHE A 43 3.01 1.39 20.26
C PHE A 43 4.05 0.43 20.85
N LYS A 44 3.58 -0.57 21.62
CA LYS A 44 4.44 -1.59 22.22
C LYS A 44 4.92 -2.58 21.16
N SER A 45 6.23 -2.79 21.08
CA SER A 45 6.85 -3.75 20.17
C SER A 45 8.13 -4.33 20.80
N ASN A 46 8.38 -5.62 20.55
CA ASN A 46 9.64 -6.27 20.89
C ASN A 46 10.69 -6.15 19.77
N ALA A 47 10.35 -5.48 18.67
CA ALA A 47 11.29 -5.22 17.59
C ALA A 47 12.35 -4.19 18.00
N LYS A 48 13.57 -4.39 17.56
CA LYS A 48 14.60 -3.36 17.70
C LYS A 48 14.25 -2.18 16.78
N PHE A 49 14.00 -1.02 17.35
CA PHE A 49 13.73 0.22 16.63
C PHE A 49 15.01 1.04 16.46
N SER A 50 15.13 1.72 15.33
CA SER A 50 16.10 2.79 15.12
C SER A 50 15.59 3.82 14.11
N ASN A 51 16.03 5.07 14.29
CA ASN A 51 15.85 6.17 13.34
C ASN A 51 17.17 6.63 12.70
N LYS A 52 18.29 5.95 12.99
CA LYS A 52 19.61 6.31 12.49
C LYS A 52 19.90 5.56 11.19
N LYS A 53 20.19 6.26 10.10
CA LYS A 53 20.48 5.65 8.78
C LYS A 53 21.57 4.57 8.83
N LYS A 54 22.60 4.74 9.66
CA LYS A 54 23.66 3.71 9.87
C LYS A 54 23.11 2.35 10.31
N ASP A 55 22.02 2.34 11.08
CA ASP A 55 21.40 1.10 11.56
C ASP A 55 20.54 0.43 10.50
N LEU A 56 20.03 1.17 9.51
CA LEU A 56 19.22 0.61 8.42
C LEU A 56 20.00 -0.44 7.64
N ASN A 57 21.27 -0.16 7.31
CA ASN A 57 22.14 -1.13 6.62
C ASN A 57 22.30 -2.43 7.42
N LEU A 58 22.47 -2.31 8.75
CA LEU A 58 22.57 -3.46 9.63
C LEU A 58 21.25 -4.25 9.69
N PHE A 59 20.10 -3.55 9.76
CA PHE A 59 18.78 -4.19 9.79
C PHE A 59 18.52 -4.94 8.48
N VAL A 60 18.80 -4.32 7.34
CA VAL A 60 18.69 -4.97 6.02
C VAL A 60 19.55 -6.25 5.97
N LYS A 61 20.83 -6.18 6.33
CA LYS A 61 21.74 -7.36 6.33
C LYS A 61 21.25 -8.50 7.22
N LYS A 62 20.58 -8.20 8.34
CA LYS A 62 20.10 -9.19 9.32
C LYS A 62 18.67 -9.66 9.05
N SER A 63 17.99 -9.11 8.06
CA SER A 63 16.62 -9.46 7.71
C SER A 63 16.56 -10.44 6.55
N THR A 64 15.52 -11.24 6.52
CA THR A 64 15.20 -12.15 5.39
C THR A 64 13.96 -11.69 4.63
N HIS A 65 13.09 -10.95 5.32
CA HIS A 65 11.81 -10.47 4.78
C HIS A 65 11.59 -9.02 5.17
N PHE A 66 10.79 -8.32 4.40
CA PHE A 66 10.44 -6.94 4.71
C PHE A 66 8.99 -6.59 4.33
N PHE A 67 8.51 -5.51 4.93
CA PHE A 67 7.28 -4.82 4.54
C PHE A 67 7.48 -3.31 4.69
N ILE A 68 6.99 -2.52 3.69
CA ILE A 68 7.12 -1.06 3.72
C ILE A 68 5.86 -0.47 4.34
N CYS A 69 5.97 0.14 5.51
CA CYS A 69 4.87 0.70 6.28
C CYS A 69 4.63 2.20 6.01
N ILE A 70 4.88 2.66 4.79
CA ILE A 70 4.59 4.04 4.36
C ILE A 70 3.16 4.11 3.84
N GLY A 71 2.30 4.84 4.55
CA GLY A 71 0.89 4.99 4.22
C GLY A 71 0.60 6.09 3.20
N MET A 72 -0.66 6.47 3.15
CA MET A 72 -1.21 7.55 2.33
C MET A 72 -0.76 7.52 0.85
N MET A 73 -0.66 8.67 0.21
CA MET A 73 -0.38 8.84 -1.23
C MET A 73 1.10 8.66 -1.61
N ASP A 74 1.83 7.78 -0.90
CA ASP A 74 3.27 7.58 -1.10
C ASP A 74 3.61 6.23 -1.78
N GLY A 75 2.71 5.74 -2.63
CA GLY A 75 2.89 4.48 -3.35
C GLY A 75 4.15 4.41 -4.20
N LYS A 76 4.51 5.52 -4.83
CA LYS A 76 5.74 5.61 -5.62
C LYS A 76 7.00 5.42 -4.75
N LEU A 77 7.01 6.01 -3.54
CA LEU A 77 8.11 5.84 -2.59
C LEU A 77 8.14 4.41 -2.03
N ARG A 78 6.98 3.81 -1.69
CA ARG A 78 6.92 2.40 -1.27
C ARG A 78 7.56 1.48 -2.31
N ASN A 79 7.13 1.60 -3.56
CA ASN A 79 7.63 0.77 -4.65
C ASN A 79 9.13 0.98 -4.91
N TYR A 80 9.63 2.21 -4.79
CA TYR A 80 11.05 2.52 -4.90
C TYR A 80 11.87 1.80 -3.80
N ILE A 81 11.45 1.91 -2.54
CA ILE A 81 12.14 1.27 -1.40
C ILE A 81 12.07 -0.25 -1.52
N SER A 82 10.92 -0.78 -1.91
CA SER A 82 10.73 -2.23 -2.11
C SER A 82 11.72 -2.79 -3.12
N LYS A 83 11.90 -2.12 -4.25
CA LYS A 83 12.90 -2.52 -5.26
C LYS A 83 14.32 -2.55 -4.70
N ILE A 84 14.70 -1.53 -3.91
CA ILE A 84 16.02 -1.50 -3.28
C ILE A 84 16.22 -2.70 -2.34
N PHE A 85 15.23 -3.01 -1.49
CA PHE A 85 15.37 -4.11 -0.53
C PHE A 85 15.33 -5.47 -1.22
N THR A 86 14.53 -5.63 -2.26
CA THR A 86 14.53 -6.84 -3.09
C THR A 86 15.87 -7.04 -3.78
N ASN A 87 16.46 -5.99 -4.35
CA ASN A 87 17.80 -6.05 -4.95
C ASN A 87 18.91 -6.37 -3.93
N LYS A 88 18.69 -6.09 -2.64
CA LYS A 88 19.58 -6.50 -1.53
C LYS A 88 19.27 -7.93 -1.04
N GLY A 89 18.41 -8.69 -1.72
CA GLY A 89 18.12 -10.10 -1.43
C GLY A 89 17.03 -10.36 -0.40
N LEU A 90 16.30 -9.33 0.07
CA LEU A 90 15.18 -9.54 0.99
C LEU A 90 13.93 -9.95 0.23
N LYS A 91 13.12 -10.82 0.84
CA LYS A 91 11.82 -11.24 0.30
C LYS A 91 10.72 -10.27 0.74
N GLN A 92 10.02 -9.71 -0.24
CA GLN A 92 8.89 -8.83 0.02
C GLN A 92 7.69 -9.63 0.51
N MET A 93 7.00 -9.12 1.53
CA MET A 93 5.81 -9.76 2.10
C MET A 93 4.56 -9.03 1.62
N SER A 94 3.50 -9.79 1.35
CA SER A 94 2.13 -9.27 1.27
C SER A 94 1.34 -9.71 2.49
N LEU A 95 0.45 -8.85 2.98
CA LEU A 95 -0.32 -9.09 4.18
C LEU A 95 -1.82 -8.93 3.88
N LYS A 96 -2.59 -9.92 4.30
CA LYS A 96 -4.04 -9.85 4.23
C LYS A 96 -4.67 -10.14 5.59
N SER A 97 -5.65 -9.34 5.96
CA SER A 97 -6.50 -9.62 7.12
C SER A 97 -7.28 -10.91 6.91
N LYS A 98 -7.48 -11.67 7.97
CA LYS A 98 -8.38 -12.85 7.95
C LYS A 98 -9.85 -12.50 7.63
N PHE A 99 -10.20 -11.23 7.79
CA PHE A 99 -11.53 -10.70 7.48
C PHE A 99 -11.63 -10.10 6.06
N SER A 100 -10.58 -10.17 5.22
CA SER A 100 -10.65 -9.75 3.83
C SER A 100 -11.10 -10.90 2.94
N ILE A 101 -11.88 -10.58 1.90
CA ILE A 101 -12.38 -11.53 0.90
C ILE A 101 -11.64 -11.24 -0.40
N ILE A 102 -10.85 -12.18 -0.87
CA ILE A 102 -10.13 -12.08 -2.15
C ILE A 102 -10.50 -13.29 -2.98
N ASP A 103 -11.15 -13.07 -4.13
CA ASP A 103 -11.54 -14.14 -5.03
C ASP A 103 -10.30 -14.88 -5.56
N LYS A 104 -10.42 -16.22 -5.70
CA LYS A 104 -9.32 -17.09 -6.10
C LYS A 104 -8.82 -16.84 -7.54
N SER A 105 -9.66 -16.27 -8.40
CA SER A 105 -9.29 -15.92 -9.77
C SER A 105 -8.48 -14.62 -9.87
N SER A 106 -8.36 -13.86 -8.77
CA SER A 106 -7.65 -12.59 -8.73
C SER A 106 -6.20 -12.77 -8.29
N VAL A 107 -5.31 -11.95 -8.85
CA VAL A 107 -3.87 -12.00 -8.60
C VAL A 107 -3.36 -10.66 -8.07
N TYR A 108 -2.34 -10.70 -7.21
CA TYR A 108 -1.72 -9.49 -6.67
C TYR A 108 -0.21 -9.65 -6.48
N GLY A 109 0.49 -8.54 -6.62
CA GLY A 109 1.93 -8.47 -6.48
C GLY A 109 2.42 -8.42 -5.02
N GLY A 110 3.74 -8.38 -4.86
CA GLY A 110 4.42 -8.28 -3.58
C GLY A 110 4.12 -6.96 -2.86
N GLY A 111 4.31 -6.92 -1.52
CA GLY A 111 4.11 -5.70 -0.72
C GLY A 111 2.67 -5.22 -0.58
N THR A 112 1.70 -5.99 -1.04
CA THR A 112 0.29 -5.60 -1.00
C THR A 112 -0.30 -5.81 0.40
N LEU A 113 -1.09 -4.83 0.84
CA LEU A 113 -1.79 -4.83 2.12
C LEU A 113 -3.31 -4.84 1.91
N PHE A 114 -3.98 -5.85 2.43
CA PHE A 114 -5.44 -5.91 2.49
C PHE A 114 -5.89 -5.82 3.94
N MET A 115 -6.52 -4.71 4.30
CA MET A 115 -7.05 -4.47 5.65
C MET A 115 -8.39 -5.20 5.87
N PRO A 116 -8.95 -5.21 7.09
CA PRO A 116 -10.24 -5.86 7.36
C PRO A 116 -11.36 -5.41 6.42
N ASN A 117 -12.22 -6.36 6.05
CA ASN A 117 -13.41 -6.17 5.19
C ASN A 117 -13.09 -5.64 3.78
N VAL A 118 -11.86 -5.76 3.33
CA VAL A 118 -11.54 -5.51 1.91
C VAL A 118 -12.13 -6.63 1.08
N VAL A 119 -12.80 -6.28 -0.02
CA VAL A 119 -13.35 -7.23 -0.98
C VAL A 119 -12.67 -7.02 -2.33
N ILE A 120 -12.02 -8.06 -2.85
CA ILE A 120 -11.48 -8.12 -4.21
C ILE A 120 -12.27 -9.19 -4.96
N HIS A 121 -13.01 -8.76 -5.97
CA HIS A 121 -13.91 -9.63 -6.74
C HIS A 121 -13.15 -10.38 -7.84
N LYS A 122 -13.86 -11.01 -8.78
CA LYS A 122 -13.30 -11.93 -9.78
C LYS A 122 -12.39 -11.25 -10.81
N HIS A 123 -11.32 -11.96 -11.18
CA HIS A 123 -10.43 -11.60 -12.29
C HIS A 123 -9.74 -10.24 -12.13
N VAL A 124 -9.59 -9.73 -10.90
CA VAL A 124 -8.85 -8.50 -10.62
C VAL A 124 -7.35 -8.78 -10.70
N LYS A 125 -6.61 -7.87 -11.36
CA LYS A 125 -5.14 -7.90 -11.43
C LYS A 125 -4.58 -6.70 -10.67
N ILE A 126 -3.74 -6.96 -9.66
CA ILE A 126 -3.17 -5.93 -8.79
C ILE A 126 -1.64 -6.00 -8.88
N GLY A 127 -1.00 -4.86 -9.08
CA GLY A 127 0.46 -4.74 -9.06
C GLY A 127 1.07 -4.79 -7.66
N ASP A 128 2.36 -4.47 -7.59
CA ASP A 128 3.14 -4.48 -6.34
C ASP A 128 2.83 -3.27 -5.46
N ASP A 129 3.09 -3.42 -4.14
CA ASP A 129 3.05 -2.33 -3.15
C ASP A 129 1.70 -1.60 -3.03
N CYS A 130 0.59 -2.27 -3.32
CA CYS A 130 -0.75 -1.71 -3.26
C CYS A 130 -1.35 -1.82 -1.86
N TYR A 131 -2.06 -0.79 -1.41
CA TYR A 131 -2.74 -0.76 -0.12
C TYR A 131 -4.24 -0.60 -0.30
N PHE A 132 -4.99 -1.52 0.30
CA PHE A 132 -6.45 -1.51 0.37
C PHE A 132 -6.86 -1.36 1.82
N ASN A 133 -7.43 -0.21 2.16
CA ASN A 133 -7.85 0.10 3.52
C ASN A 133 -9.22 -0.53 3.82
N VAL A 134 -9.60 -0.50 5.09
CA VAL A 134 -10.82 -1.13 5.62
C VAL A 134 -12.05 -0.82 4.77
N ASN A 135 -12.90 -1.82 4.55
CA ASN A 135 -14.17 -1.73 3.81
C ASN A 135 -14.02 -1.29 2.32
N SER A 136 -12.83 -1.25 1.75
CA SER A 136 -12.70 -0.93 0.32
C SER A 136 -13.09 -2.13 -0.55
N VAL A 137 -13.70 -1.85 -1.70
CA VAL A 137 -14.19 -2.86 -2.64
C VAL A 137 -13.60 -2.61 -4.02
N VAL A 138 -13.08 -3.66 -4.65
CA VAL A 138 -12.67 -3.67 -6.05
C VAL A 138 -13.47 -4.75 -6.75
N ASP A 139 -14.33 -4.33 -7.65
CA ASP A 139 -15.23 -5.21 -8.38
C ASP A 139 -14.47 -5.92 -9.55
N HIS A 140 -15.20 -6.76 -10.28
CA HIS A 140 -14.64 -7.72 -11.25
C HIS A 140 -13.81 -7.08 -12.36
N GLU A 141 -12.83 -7.82 -12.86
CA GLU A 141 -12.01 -7.52 -14.05
C GLU A 141 -11.25 -6.19 -13.99
N CYS A 142 -11.06 -5.62 -12.80
CA CYS A 142 -10.26 -4.41 -12.63
C CYS A 142 -8.76 -4.69 -12.82
N ILE A 143 -8.04 -3.67 -13.32
CA ILE A 143 -6.58 -3.68 -13.45
C ILE A 143 -6.03 -2.55 -12.59
N ILE A 144 -5.29 -2.89 -11.56
CA ILE A 144 -4.70 -1.96 -10.58
C ILE A 144 -3.19 -1.97 -10.74
N GLY A 145 -2.60 -0.83 -11.05
CA GLY A 145 -1.15 -0.67 -11.21
C GLY A 145 -0.37 -0.77 -9.89
N ASN A 146 0.93 -0.54 -9.95
CA ASN A 146 1.81 -0.62 -8.79
C ASN A 146 1.62 0.57 -7.84
N GLY A 147 1.80 0.33 -6.54
CA GLY A 147 1.78 1.38 -5.51
C GLY A 147 0.45 2.11 -5.37
N VAL A 148 -0.63 1.58 -5.88
CA VAL A 148 -1.97 2.17 -5.74
C VAL A 148 -2.40 2.14 -4.27
N HIS A 149 -3.05 3.21 -3.83
CA HIS A 149 -3.64 3.27 -2.50
C HIS A 149 -5.14 3.51 -2.60
N VAL A 150 -5.93 2.53 -2.19
CA VAL A 150 -7.39 2.60 -2.10
C VAL A 150 -7.76 2.81 -0.63
N MET A 151 -8.28 3.98 -0.30
CA MET A 151 -8.64 4.32 1.08
C MET A 151 -9.98 3.70 1.49
N GLY A 152 -10.27 3.79 2.79
CA GLY A 152 -11.40 3.09 3.40
C GLY A 152 -12.75 3.42 2.76
N SER A 153 -13.60 2.40 2.67
CA SER A 153 -14.96 2.47 2.14
C SER A 153 -15.08 2.99 0.69
N SER A 154 -13.98 2.96 -0.08
CA SER A 154 -14.04 3.29 -1.51
C SER A 154 -14.61 2.12 -2.30
N TYR A 155 -15.37 2.42 -3.36
CA TYR A 155 -15.90 1.43 -4.28
C TYR A 155 -15.34 1.65 -5.69
N ILE A 156 -14.70 0.65 -6.23
CA ILE A 156 -14.16 0.62 -7.59
C ILE A 156 -14.99 -0.39 -8.37
N ALA A 157 -15.82 0.11 -9.29
CA ALA A 157 -16.75 -0.71 -10.06
C ALA A 157 -16.03 -1.57 -11.12
N GLY A 158 -16.78 -2.46 -11.77
CA GLY A 158 -16.23 -3.43 -12.70
C GLY A 158 -15.43 -2.83 -13.86
N ARG A 159 -14.37 -3.51 -14.27
CA ARG A 159 -13.51 -3.21 -15.42
C ARG A 159 -12.76 -1.87 -15.36
N VAL A 160 -12.69 -1.25 -14.18
CA VAL A 160 -11.90 -0.03 -13.97
C VAL A 160 -10.40 -0.33 -14.09
N LYS A 161 -9.67 0.57 -14.74
CA LYS A 161 -8.21 0.54 -14.80
C LYS A 161 -7.62 1.68 -13.97
N ILE A 162 -6.75 1.37 -13.02
CA ILE A 162 -6.06 2.38 -12.20
C ILE A 162 -4.56 2.29 -12.47
N GLY A 163 -3.99 3.38 -12.97
CA GLY A 163 -2.55 3.48 -13.27
C GLY A 163 -1.68 3.52 -12.03
N ASP A 164 -0.39 3.24 -12.21
CA ASP A 164 0.60 3.20 -11.14
C ASP A 164 0.55 4.44 -10.23
N TYR A 165 0.70 4.22 -8.93
CA TYR A 165 0.83 5.24 -7.89
C TYR A 165 -0.39 6.15 -7.73
N ALA A 166 -1.50 5.83 -8.36
CA ALA A 166 -2.75 6.56 -8.15
C ALA A 166 -3.28 6.32 -6.72
N SER A 167 -4.08 7.26 -6.23
CA SER A 167 -4.70 7.18 -4.91
C SER A 167 -6.18 7.46 -5.00
N VAL A 168 -6.98 6.59 -4.40
CA VAL A 168 -8.44 6.71 -4.32
C VAL A 168 -8.81 7.09 -2.89
N GLY A 169 -9.39 8.27 -2.72
CA GLY A 169 -9.77 8.81 -1.41
C GLY A 169 -10.89 8.02 -0.73
N ALA A 170 -11.00 8.15 0.59
CA ALA A 170 -12.04 7.47 1.37
C ALA A 170 -13.45 7.79 0.84
N ASN A 171 -14.34 6.80 0.85
CA ASN A 171 -15.72 6.92 0.33
C ASN A 171 -15.82 7.38 -1.14
N ALA A 172 -14.76 7.31 -1.92
CA ALA A 172 -14.86 7.61 -3.35
C ALA A 172 -15.48 6.44 -4.12
N THR A 173 -16.26 6.75 -5.14
CA THR A 173 -16.85 5.78 -6.06
C THR A 173 -16.32 6.03 -7.46
N ILE A 174 -15.84 4.98 -8.13
CA ILE A 174 -15.42 5.03 -9.53
C ILE A 174 -16.38 4.17 -10.32
N LEU A 175 -17.07 4.77 -11.30
CA LEU A 175 -18.05 4.06 -12.14
C LEU A 175 -17.38 3.03 -13.06
N PRO A 176 -18.15 2.06 -13.62
CA PRO A 176 -17.57 1.03 -14.49
C PRO A 176 -16.84 1.58 -15.71
N ASP A 177 -15.88 0.82 -16.22
CA ASP A 177 -15.12 1.09 -17.45
C ASP A 177 -14.27 2.38 -17.44
N ILE A 178 -14.08 3.00 -16.28
CA ILE A 178 -13.28 4.23 -16.12
C ILE A 178 -11.78 3.90 -16.08
N GLU A 179 -10.98 4.75 -16.71
CA GLU A 179 -9.53 4.74 -16.60
C GLU A 179 -9.05 5.91 -15.72
N VAL A 180 -8.34 5.57 -14.63
CA VAL A 180 -7.66 6.53 -13.75
C VAL A 180 -6.18 6.50 -14.06
N GLY A 181 -5.65 7.60 -14.56
CA GLY A 181 -4.27 7.71 -15.01
C GLY A 181 -3.24 7.57 -13.87
N LYS A 182 -2.02 7.25 -14.27
CA LYS A 182 -0.85 7.14 -13.36
C LYS A 182 -0.72 8.39 -12.48
N ASN A 183 -0.44 8.18 -11.17
CA ASN A 183 -0.19 9.25 -10.22
C ASN A 183 -1.39 10.22 -10.01
N ALA A 184 -2.58 9.84 -10.47
CA ALA A 184 -3.80 10.62 -10.22
C ALA A 184 -4.28 10.47 -8.77
N ILE A 185 -4.98 11.47 -8.29
CA ILE A 185 -5.58 11.48 -6.95
C ILE A 185 -7.08 11.74 -7.08
N ILE A 186 -7.86 10.78 -6.63
CA ILE A 186 -9.30 10.92 -6.45
C ILE A 186 -9.55 11.40 -5.02
N GLY A 187 -10.21 12.53 -4.86
CA GLY A 187 -10.54 13.08 -3.55
C GLY A 187 -11.55 12.22 -2.78
N ALA A 188 -11.55 12.34 -1.46
CA ALA A 188 -12.51 11.64 -0.62
C ALA A 188 -13.96 12.03 -0.97
N GLY A 189 -14.88 11.06 -0.94
CA GLY A 189 -16.29 11.25 -1.24
C GLY A 189 -16.61 11.59 -2.71
N SER A 190 -15.64 11.49 -3.62
CA SER A 190 -15.86 11.82 -5.03
C SER A 190 -16.56 10.70 -5.78
N VAL A 191 -17.37 11.07 -6.78
CA VAL A 191 -17.98 10.15 -7.74
C VAL A 191 -17.37 10.39 -9.12
N VAL A 192 -16.48 9.46 -9.53
CA VAL A 192 -15.77 9.56 -10.81
C VAL A 192 -16.63 8.96 -11.92
N THR A 193 -17.07 9.82 -12.84
CA THR A 193 -17.99 9.48 -13.95
C THR A 193 -17.31 9.54 -15.32
N LYS A 194 -16.03 9.97 -15.38
CA LYS A 194 -15.23 10.10 -16.61
C LYS A 194 -13.78 9.74 -16.32
N ASN A 195 -13.04 9.38 -17.35
CA ASN A 195 -11.60 9.09 -17.25
C ASN A 195 -10.84 10.25 -16.62
N VAL A 196 -9.86 9.92 -15.77
CA VAL A 196 -8.98 10.88 -15.10
C VAL A 196 -7.58 10.78 -15.71
N LYS A 197 -7.04 11.91 -16.19
CA LYS A 197 -5.72 11.92 -16.85
C LYS A 197 -4.59 11.69 -15.83
N PRO A 198 -3.40 11.25 -16.29
CA PRO A 198 -2.24 11.13 -15.42
C PRO A 198 -1.90 12.43 -14.69
N ASN A 199 -1.48 12.30 -13.43
CA ASN A 199 -1.13 13.41 -12.54
C ASN A 199 -2.28 14.41 -12.29
N GLU A 200 -3.53 14.05 -12.46
CA GLU A 200 -4.65 14.90 -12.09
C GLU A 200 -5.12 14.62 -10.67
N ILE A 201 -5.54 15.69 -9.99
CA ILE A 201 -6.30 15.63 -8.74
C ILE A 201 -7.72 16.05 -9.08
N VAL A 202 -8.68 15.19 -8.77
CA VAL A 202 -10.11 15.43 -9.02
C VAL A 202 -10.90 15.31 -7.73
N PHE A 203 -11.96 16.13 -7.59
CA PHE A 203 -12.88 16.13 -6.44
C PHE A 203 -14.33 16.33 -6.86
N GLY A 204 -15.25 15.88 -6.03
CA GLY A 204 -16.68 16.21 -6.08
C GLY A 204 -17.57 15.10 -6.61
N ASN A 205 -18.87 15.37 -6.68
CA ASN A 205 -19.89 14.53 -7.26
C ASN A 205 -20.74 15.36 -8.27
N PRO A 206 -20.54 15.16 -9.59
CA PRO A 206 -19.51 14.35 -10.21
C PRO A 206 -18.10 14.95 -10.02
N ALA A 207 -17.07 14.09 -10.03
CA ALA A 207 -15.67 14.51 -9.85
C ALA A 207 -15.21 15.41 -11.00
N LYS A 208 -14.59 16.55 -10.66
CA LYS A 208 -14.05 17.54 -11.60
C LYS A 208 -12.58 17.76 -11.33
N PHE A 209 -11.84 18.15 -12.34
CA PHE A 209 -10.44 18.54 -12.24
C PHE A 209 -10.27 19.67 -11.22
N TYR A 210 -9.31 19.50 -10.31
CA TYR A 210 -8.95 20.53 -9.33
C TYR A 210 -7.58 21.13 -9.63
N LYS A 211 -6.54 20.29 -9.73
CA LYS A 211 -5.17 20.71 -10.06
C LYS A 211 -4.29 19.54 -10.48
N LYS A 212 -3.05 19.82 -10.88
CA LYS A 212 -2.04 18.78 -11.12
C LYS A 212 -1.40 18.29 -9.82
N ASN A 213 -1.11 17.00 -9.76
CA ASN A 213 -0.30 16.39 -8.72
C ASN A 213 1.18 16.56 -9.05
N LEU A 214 1.81 17.55 -8.45
CA LEU A 214 3.23 17.88 -8.65
C LEU A 214 4.13 17.36 -7.53
N LYS A 215 3.67 16.36 -6.76
CA LYS A 215 4.41 15.81 -5.63
C LYS A 215 5.78 15.28 -6.06
N LYS A 216 6.82 15.80 -5.43
CA LYS A 216 8.20 15.33 -5.56
C LYS A 216 8.56 14.44 -4.37
N TYR A 217 9.42 13.45 -4.58
CA TYR A 217 9.87 12.53 -3.54
C TYR A 217 11.37 12.67 -3.33
N ASN A 218 11.79 12.61 -2.07
CA ASN A 218 13.20 12.41 -1.76
C ASN A 218 13.51 10.90 -1.78
N TYR A 219 14.42 10.50 -2.63
CA TYR A 219 14.83 9.11 -2.81
C TYR A 219 16.13 8.74 -2.08
N ASN A 220 16.70 9.66 -1.29
CA ASN A 220 17.92 9.38 -0.51
C ASN A 220 17.56 8.61 0.77
N ILE A 221 17.64 7.27 0.70
CA ILE A 221 17.20 6.35 1.77
C ILE A 221 18.39 5.86 2.60
N PHE A 222 19.56 5.71 1.99
CA PHE A 222 20.80 5.23 2.61
C PHE A 222 21.84 6.33 2.74
#